data_b6385792bc5f724b686714b504cc4bf6
#
_entry.id   b6385792bc5f724b686714b504cc4bf6
#
_cell.length_a   1.000
_cell.length_b   1.000
_cell.length_c   1.000
_cell.angle_alpha   90.00
_cell.angle_beta   90.00
_cell.angle_gamma   90.00
#
_symmetry.space_group_name_H-M   'P 1'
#
loop_
_entity.id
_entity.type
_entity.pdbx_description
1 polymer ?
#
loop_
_entity_poly.entity_id
_entity_poly.type
_entity_poly.pdbx_seq_one_letter_code
_entity_poly.pdbx_strand_id
1 'polypeptide(L)'
;MDFRVACLCLRGLATAGILIAGIGPGSAQDPHGMYGVGHDMLHHWYETLRQPGNGASCCNNMDCRPTRSRVVNGGVEVELDGEWTPVPQNKILNVPSPDLQSHVCAPRASSVFPKGHIYCVVLGAGS
;
A
#
# COMPACT_ATOMS: atom_id res chain seq x y z
N MET A 1 4.30 -16.88 -83.28
CA MET A 1 5.05 -16.01 -82.33
C MET A 1 4.55 -16.34 -80.95
N ASP A 2 5.25 -17.23 -80.27
CA ASP A 2 4.87 -17.75 -78.95
C ASP A 2 5.54 -16.94 -77.89
N PHE A 3 4.76 -16.29 -77.06
CA PHE A 3 5.21 -15.68 -75.82
C PHE A 3 4.74 -16.53 -74.63
N ARG A 4 5.67 -17.36 -74.15
CA ARG A 4 5.49 -18.09 -72.90
C ARG A 4 5.70 -17.15 -71.72
N VAL A 5 4.64 -16.89 -70.97
CA VAL A 5 4.73 -16.16 -69.70
C VAL A 5 5.11 -17.15 -68.62
N ALA A 6 6.28 -16.95 -68.06
CA ALA A 6 6.78 -17.74 -66.93
C ALA A 6 6.11 -17.26 -65.63
N CYS A 7 5.42 -18.18 -64.97
CA CYS A 7 4.80 -17.95 -63.68
C CYS A 7 5.87 -18.05 -62.57
N LEU A 8 6.31 -16.92 -61.99
CA LEU A 8 7.19 -16.91 -60.82
C LEU A 8 6.35 -17.10 -59.54
N CYS A 9 6.45 -18.26 -58.96
CA CYS A 9 5.93 -18.52 -57.62
C CYS A 9 6.79 -17.81 -56.56
N LEU A 10 6.32 -16.68 -56.01
CA LEU A 10 6.89 -16.11 -54.81
C LEU A 10 6.45 -16.95 -53.61
N ARG A 11 7.40 -17.63 -53.02
CA ARG A 11 7.27 -18.31 -51.71
C ARG A 11 7.31 -17.22 -50.63
N GLY A 12 6.16 -16.90 -50.03
CA GLY A 12 6.07 -16.05 -48.88
C GLY A 12 6.60 -16.77 -47.65
N LEU A 13 7.71 -16.28 -47.07
CA LEU A 13 8.15 -16.66 -45.73
C LEU A 13 7.19 -16.04 -44.70
N ALA A 14 6.40 -16.88 -44.05
CA ALA A 14 5.65 -16.52 -42.87
C ALA A 14 6.62 -16.43 -41.69
N THR A 15 7.00 -15.24 -41.29
CA THR A 15 7.71 -14.97 -40.01
C THR A 15 6.70 -15.07 -38.87
N ALA A 16 6.73 -16.16 -38.14
CA ALA A 16 5.99 -16.32 -36.90
C ALA A 16 6.62 -15.39 -35.84
N GLY A 17 5.94 -14.25 -35.58
CA GLY A 17 6.28 -13.37 -34.49
C GLY A 17 5.94 -14.02 -33.15
N ILE A 18 6.96 -14.37 -32.37
CA ILE A 18 6.81 -14.82 -30.98
C ILE A 18 6.48 -13.58 -30.15
N LEU A 19 5.21 -13.45 -29.77
CA LEU A 19 4.79 -12.50 -28.73
C LEU A 19 5.28 -13.01 -27.38
N ILE A 20 6.42 -12.49 -26.91
CA ILE A 20 6.86 -12.67 -25.53
C ILE A 20 5.94 -11.77 -24.69
N ALA A 21 4.88 -12.36 -24.12
CA ALA A 21 4.12 -11.74 -23.09
C ALA A 21 5.04 -11.52 -21.88
N GLY A 22 5.44 -10.26 -21.66
CA GLY A 22 6.21 -9.87 -20.48
C GLY A 22 5.37 -10.17 -19.24
N ILE A 23 5.74 -11.20 -18.50
CA ILE A 23 5.25 -11.44 -17.16
C ILE A 23 5.91 -10.36 -16.30
N GLY A 24 5.23 -9.21 -16.14
CA GLY A 24 5.62 -8.24 -15.14
C GLY A 24 5.58 -8.88 -13.75
N PRO A 25 6.46 -8.47 -12.81
CA PRO A 25 6.35 -8.92 -11.43
C PRO A 25 4.96 -8.54 -10.94
N GLY A 26 4.10 -9.53 -10.77
CA GLY A 26 2.81 -9.34 -10.14
C GLY A 26 3.07 -8.86 -8.73
N SER A 27 2.75 -7.60 -8.43
CA SER A 27 2.62 -7.16 -7.05
C SER A 27 1.62 -8.10 -6.41
N ALA A 28 2.07 -8.87 -5.41
CA ALA A 28 1.17 -9.62 -4.56
C ALA A 28 0.35 -8.59 -3.77
N GLN A 29 -0.71 -8.10 -4.40
CA GLN A 29 -1.70 -7.29 -3.74
C GLN A 29 -2.48 -8.24 -2.85
N ASP A 30 -2.64 -7.88 -1.57
CA ASP A 30 -3.62 -8.51 -0.71
C ASP A 30 -4.95 -8.58 -1.49
N PRO A 31 -5.42 -9.78 -1.88
CA PRO A 31 -6.56 -9.93 -2.78
C PRO A 31 -7.85 -9.38 -2.20
N HIS A 32 -7.85 -8.97 -0.93
CA HIS A 32 -9.04 -8.52 -0.22
C HIS A 32 -8.95 -7.08 0.30
N GLY A 33 -7.81 -6.41 0.20
CA GLY A 33 -7.64 -5.05 0.77
C GLY A 33 -8.00 -4.98 2.25
N MET A 34 -7.97 -6.13 2.93
CA MET A 34 -8.51 -6.29 4.28
C MET A 34 -7.69 -5.49 5.30
N TYR A 35 -6.45 -5.19 4.96
CA TYR A 35 -5.49 -4.54 5.86
C TYR A 35 -5.02 -3.17 5.39
N GLY A 36 -5.55 -2.71 4.27
CA GLY A 36 -5.09 -1.52 3.57
C GLY A 36 -3.94 -1.82 2.60
N VAL A 37 -3.93 -1.13 1.48
CA VAL A 37 -2.87 -1.24 0.48
C VAL A 37 -1.54 -0.85 1.12
N GLY A 38 -0.53 -1.72 1.02
CA GLY A 38 0.82 -1.48 1.53
C GLY A 38 1.15 -2.11 2.89
N HIS A 39 0.19 -2.72 3.59
CA HIS A 39 0.46 -3.41 4.86
C HIS A 39 1.50 -4.52 4.69
N ASP A 40 1.35 -5.38 3.71
CA ASP A 40 2.20 -6.56 3.52
C ASP A 40 3.67 -6.22 3.30
N MET A 41 3.95 -5.11 2.62
CA MET A 41 5.32 -4.67 2.36
C MET A 41 6.06 -4.22 3.63
N LEU A 42 5.34 -3.78 4.64
CA LEU A 42 5.87 -3.23 5.88
C LEU A 42 5.50 -4.05 7.11
N HIS A 43 4.97 -5.25 6.93
CA HIS A 43 4.49 -6.11 8.02
C HIS A 43 5.52 -6.27 9.15
N HIS A 44 6.76 -6.64 8.82
CA HIS A 44 7.83 -6.80 9.82
C HIS A 44 8.16 -5.51 10.56
N TRP A 45 8.09 -4.37 9.88
CA TRP A 45 8.32 -3.10 10.55
C TRP A 45 7.18 -2.77 11.51
N TYR A 46 5.93 -2.98 11.11
CA TYR A 46 4.77 -2.77 11.98
C TYR A 46 4.83 -3.63 13.26
N GLU A 47 5.35 -4.84 13.17
CA GLU A 47 5.52 -5.73 14.33
C GLU A 47 6.49 -5.15 15.39
N THR A 48 7.36 -4.23 15.00
CA THR A 48 8.30 -3.58 15.92
C THR A 48 7.68 -2.41 16.69
N LEU A 49 6.58 -1.85 16.22
CA LEU A 49 5.97 -0.66 16.79
C LEU A 49 5.33 -0.94 18.16
N ARG A 50 5.56 -0.04 19.11
CA ARG A 50 5.05 -0.18 20.48
C ARG A 50 4.27 1.07 20.88
N GLN A 51 3.14 0.84 21.56
CA GLN A 51 2.30 1.91 22.08
C GLN A 51 3.05 2.73 23.13
N PRO A 52 3.02 4.05 23.08
CA PRO A 52 3.57 4.90 24.11
C PRO A 52 2.90 4.63 25.47
N GLY A 53 3.69 4.58 26.52
CA GLY A 53 3.22 4.47 27.90
C GLY A 53 3.04 3.04 28.42
N ASN A 54 2.56 2.08 27.62
CA ASN A 54 2.36 0.70 28.09
C ASN A 54 3.23 -0.35 27.39
N GLY A 55 3.91 0.01 26.27
CA GLY A 55 4.77 -0.89 25.51
C GLY A 55 4.04 -2.02 24.77
N ALA A 56 2.71 -2.03 24.75
CA ALA A 56 1.93 -2.99 23.99
C ALA A 56 2.19 -2.85 22.48
N SER A 57 1.99 -3.91 21.71
CA SER A 57 2.09 -3.82 20.25
C SER A 57 1.12 -2.79 19.69
N CYS A 58 1.57 -1.99 18.72
CA CYS A 58 0.69 -1.16 17.93
C CYS A 58 -0.12 -1.97 16.93
N CYS A 59 0.48 -3.02 16.39
CA CYS A 59 -0.12 -3.87 15.39
C CYS A 59 -0.66 -5.16 16.00
N ASN A 60 -1.93 -5.44 15.77
CA ASN A 60 -2.52 -6.74 16.05
C ASN A 60 -2.70 -7.51 14.73
N ASN A 61 -1.58 -7.80 14.09
CA ASN A 61 -1.39 -8.47 12.80
C ASN A 61 -1.97 -7.74 11.57
N MET A 62 -2.90 -6.81 11.71
CA MET A 62 -3.69 -6.33 10.57
C MET A 62 -4.18 -4.89 10.69
N ASP A 63 -3.80 -4.22 11.77
CA ASP A 63 -4.37 -2.92 12.12
C ASP A 63 -3.55 -1.75 11.60
N CYS A 64 -2.33 -1.99 11.09
CA CYS A 64 -1.43 -0.94 10.62
C CYS A 64 -1.45 -0.80 9.11
N ARG A 65 -1.44 0.42 8.62
CA ARG A 65 -1.48 0.75 7.19
C ARG A 65 -0.94 2.14 6.89
N PRO A 66 -0.45 2.40 5.66
CA PRO A 66 -0.17 3.75 5.21
C PRO A 66 -1.43 4.62 5.26
N THR A 67 -1.24 5.90 5.58
CA THR A 67 -2.33 6.86 5.61
C THR A 67 -1.86 8.26 5.23
N ARG A 68 -2.78 9.13 4.90
CA ARG A 68 -2.50 10.56 4.78
C ARG A 68 -2.55 11.22 6.15
N SER A 69 -1.68 12.20 6.37
CA SER A 69 -1.69 13.04 7.57
C SER A 69 -1.70 14.51 7.21
N ARG A 70 -2.15 15.33 8.13
CA ARG A 70 -2.10 16.80 8.02
C ARG A 70 -1.98 17.44 9.39
N VAL A 71 -1.38 18.63 9.42
CA VAL A 71 -1.36 19.47 10.63
C VAL A 71 -2.53 20.44 10.57
N VAL A 72 -3.32 20.48 11.62
CA VAL A 72 -4.50 21.36 11.75
C VAL A 72 -4.52 21.95 13.15
N ASN A 73 -4.51 23.28 13.23
CA ASN A 73 -4.59 24.00 14.53
C ASN A 73 -3.57 23.55 15.59
N GLY A 74 -2.34 23.18 15.14
CA GLY A 74 -1.29 22.68 16.02
C GLY A 74 -1.42 21.23 16.45
N GLY A 75 -2.43 20.51 15.99
CA GLY A 75 -2.60 19.07 16.14
C GLY A 75 -2.34 18.33 14.84
N VAL A 76 -2.41 17.02 14.90
CA VAL A 76 -2.29 16.13 13.75
C VAL A 76 -3.60 15.39 13.52
N GLU A 77 -4.00 15.28 12.28
CA GLU A 77 -5.07 14.40 11.84
C GLU A 77 -4.54 13.38 10.82
N VAL A 78 -5.10 12.19 10.86
CA VAL A 78 -4.88 11.13 9.87
C VAL A 78 -6.20 10.75 9.21
N GLU A 79 -6.12 10.24 7.99
CA GLU A 79 -7.29 9.73 7.29
C GLU A 79 -7.57 8.28 7.71
N LEU A 80 -8.69 8.07 8.40
CA LEU A 80 -9.19 6.75 8.77
C LEU A 80 -10.51 6.50 8.05
N ASP A 81 -10.53 5.43 7.25
CA ASP A 81 -11.76 4.97 6.55
C ASP A 81 -12.47 6.12 5.78
N GLY A 82 -11.66 7.00 5.17
CA GLY A 82 -12.14 8.15 4.39
C GLY A 82 -12.47 9.40 5.20
N GLU A 83 -12.23 9.40 6.52
CA GLU A 83 -12.48 10.54 7.40
C GLU A 83 -11.20 11.05 8.08
N TRP A 84 -11.07 12.38 8.16
CA TRP A 84 -10.00 12.99 8.93
C TRP A 84 -10.27 12.84 10.43
N THR A 85 -9.36 12.15 11.11
CA THR A 85 -9.49 11.79 12.52
C THR A 85 -8.36 12.43 13.32
N PRO A 86 -8.64 13.21 14.35
CA PRO A 86 -7.64 13.77 15.23
C PRO A 86 -6.81 12.68 15.93
N VAL A 87 -5.49 12.89 15.96
CA VAL A 87 -4.55 11.98 16.62
C VAL A 87 -4.19 12.53 18.01
N PRO A 88 -4.48 11.78 19.08
CA PRO A 88 -3.97 12.16 20.38
C PRO A 88 -2.43 12.21 20.39
N GLN A 89 -1.85 13.27 20.94
CA GLN A 89 -0.40 13.48 20.95
C GLN A 89 0.38 12.29 21.53
N ASN A 90 -0.17 11.64 22.53
CA ASN A 90 0.41 10.46 23.16
C ASN A 90 0.28 9.16 22.33
N LYS A 91 -0.25 9.23 21.11
CA LYS A 91 -0.30 8.12 20.17
C LYS A 91 0.70 8.27 19.02
N ILE A 92 1.38 9.40 18.95
CA ILE A 92 2.38 9.67 17.93
C ILE A 92 3.71 9.07 18.36
N LEU A 93 4.27 8.20 17.52
CA LEU A 93 5.58 7.59 17.74
C LEU A 93 6.69 8.46 17.15
N ASN A 94 7.76 8.63 17.92
CA ASN A 94 8.96 9.30 17.41
C ASN A 94 9.94 8.26 16.81
N VAL A 95 9.51 7.62 15.74
CA VAL A 95 10.31 6.67 14.95
C VAL A 95 10.26 7.06 13.48
N PRO A 96 11.33 6.83 12.71
CA PRO A 96 11.31 7.14 11.28
C PRO A 96 10.39 6.18 10.52
N SER A 97 9.66 6.74 9.56
CA SER A 97 8.91 5.96 8.59
C SER A 97 9.86 5.41 7.51
N PRO A 98 9.80 4.12 7.17
CA PRO A 98 10.73 3.52 6.21
C PRO A 98 10.49 3.96 4.77
N ASP A 99 9.29 4.39 4.44
CA ASP A 99 8.88 4.82 3.09
C ASP A 99 8.53 6.31 3.01
N LEU A 100 8.83 7.07 4.09
CA LEU A 100 8.55 8.50 4.23
C LEU A 100 7.06 8.86 4.26
N GLN A 101 6.16 7.91 4.22
CA GLN A 101 4.71 8.13 4.37
C GLN A 101 4.30 8.10 5.84
N SER A 102 3.13 8.64 6.14
CA SER A 102 2.53 8.46 7.45
C SER A 102 1.81 7.11 7.54
N HIS A 103 1.82 6.53 8.73
CA HIS A 103 1.20 5.23 9.01
C HIS A 103 0.34 5.32 10.26
N VAL A 104 -0.78 4.62 10.23
CA VAL A 104 -1.68 4.50 11.37
C VAL A 104 -1.89 3.03 11.72
N CYS A 105 -1.87 2.74 13.01
CA CYS A 105 -2.30 1.46 13.56
C CYS A 105 -3.62 1.69 14.31
N ALA A 106 -4.71 1.21 13.72
CA ALA A 106 -6.05 1.40 14.23
C ALA A 106 -6.93 0.21 13.85
N PRO A 107 -7.69 -0.37 14.79
CA PRO A 107 -8.62 -1.45 14.50
C PRO A 107 -9.75 -0.94 13.60
N ARG A 108 -10.42 -1.85 12.93
CA ARG A 108 -11.68 -1.50 12.26
C ARG A 108 -12.75 -1.17 13.29
N ALA A 109 -13.59 -0.20 12.98
CA ALA A 109 -14.72 0.14 13.84
C ALA A 109 -15.62 -1.06 14.05
N SER A 110 -15.97 -1.32 15.29
CA SER A 110 -16.81 -2.45 15.71
C SER A 110 -17.52 -2.11 17.03
N SER A 111 -18.30 -3.04 17.56
CA SER A 111 -18.91 -2.88 18.89
C SER A 111 -17.87 -2.79 20.02
N VAL A 112 -16.68 -3.36 19.82
CA VAL A 112 -15.58 -3.34 20.81
C VAL A 112 -14.69 -2.11 20.62
N PHE A 113 -14.44 -1.72 19.36
CA PHE A 113 -13.58 -0.59 19.01
C PHE A 113 -14.40 0.48 18.33
N PRO A 114 -14.64 1.62 19.02
CA PRO A 114 -15.37 2.72 18.42
C PRO A 114 -14.59 3.33 17.25
N LYS A 115 -15.31 3.97 16.35
CA LYS A 115 -14.72 4.72 15.24
C LYS A 115 -13.71 5.74 15.75
N GLY A 116 -12.56 5.84 15.11
CA GLY A 116 -11.48 6.76 15.50
C GLY A 116 -10.58 6.23 16.62
N HIS A 117 -10.72 4.97 17.05
CA HIS A 117 -9.78 4.38 17.99
C HIS A 117 -8.42 4.18 17.34
N ILE A 118 -7.38 4.77 17.89
CA ILE A 118 -6.00 4.73 17.38
C ILE A 118 -5.08 4.11 18.43
N TYR A 119 -4.29 3.14 18.03
CA TYR A 119 -3.21 2.60 18.85
C TYR A 119 -1.94 3.45 18.74
N CYS A 120 -1.48 3.69 17.52
CA CYS A 120 -0.25 4.41 17.22
C CYS A 120 -0.32 5.10 15.85
N VAL A 121 0.46 6.18 15.72
CA VAL A 121 0.71 6.85 14.45
C VAL A 121 2.21 7.10 14.30
N VAL A 122 2.74 6.82 13.13
CA VAL A 122 4.08 7.26 12.71
C VAL A 122 3.88 8.33 11.64
N LEU A 123 4.49 9.49 11.81
CA LEU A 123 4.39 10.58 10.84
C LEU A 123 5.45 10.42 9.75
N GLY A 124 5.04 10.69 8.52
CA GLY A 124 5.93 10.75 7.38
C GLY A 124 6.76 12.03 7.32
N ALA A 125 7.73 12.07 6.43
CA ALA A 125 8.51 13.27 6.18
C ALA A 125 7.63 14.34 5.51
N GLY A 126 7.44 15.46 6.19
CA GLY A 126 6.64 16.59 5.68
C GLY A 126 5.18 16.61 6.15
N SER A 127 4.89 15.89 7.21
CA SER A 127 3.59 15.96 7.92
C SER A 127 3.52 17.15 8.83
#